data_0fcc28bcf327b2d9cf00dbd54366216c
#
_entry.id   0fcc28bcf327b2d9cf00dbd54366216c
#
_cell.length_a   1.000
_cell.length_b   1.000
_cell.length_c   1.000
_cell.angle_alpha   90.00
_cell.angle_beta   90.00
_cell.angle_gamma   90.00
#
_symmetry.space_group_name_H-M   'P 1'
#
loop_
_entity.id
_entity.type
_entity.pdbx_description
1 polymer ?
#
loop_
_entity_poly.entity_id
_entity_poly.type
_entity_poly.pdbx_seq_one_letter_code
_entity_poly.pdbx_strand_id
1 'polypeptide(L)'
;MSYYAGDYDIAVIGAGHAGCEAGLAAARLGMKTLVFSISLEAVANMPCNPHIGGSSKGHLVREIDALGGEMGKNIDKTMIQIKMLNTSKGPAVHSLRAQADRKKYHMEMKHTLEKQENLYLKQGEIVDIKVENGKVVGIETSVGAIYGVKAVIVATGTYLKGKIFMGEFSQESGPDGVAAANKLSESLKRIGVDLVRFKTGTPARINKRSIDFSKMEVQKGDDNIVPFSFEDEIKDLEQVDCYLTYTNEETHKIIRENLHRSPLYAGKIEGTGPRYCPSIEDKVVRFSDKPRHQAFVEPVGLDTDEMYIQGLSSSLPEDVQIALYHTIPGLENAEFTRSAYAIEYDCIDPSNLKLSLEYKGIDGLFMAGQTNGTSGYEEAACQGLIAGINAAQKIKGKEPVILDRTQGYIGVLIDDIVTKGTNEPYRMMTSRAEYRLLLRQDNADLRLTEIGHEVGLISDERYQRFLNKKANIEKEIQRLKNTVVKPTKEVNELLVKYGTSELTTGTKMSELLKRTELNYEKLEPIDENRPELALQEKEEVEIQVKYEGYIKMQEEQVEKFKKLETKLLPENIDYEQINGLSLEARQKLNKFKPRSIGQASRISGVSPADISVLLIYLQVNKNSK
;
A
#
# COMPACT_ATOMS: atom_id res chain seq x y z
N MET A 1 -23.64 -30.35 12.83
CA MET A 1 -22.64 -31.02 13.70
C MET A 1 -21.26 -30.54 13.30
N SER A 2 -20.47 -30.13 14.27
CA SER A 2 -19.08 -29.78 13.99
C SER A 2 -18.21 -31.04 13.98
N TYR A 3 -17.17 -31.05 13.15
CA TYR A 3 -16.23 -32.16 13.02
C TYR A 3 -14.81 -31.63 12.88
N TYR A 4 -13.86 -32.41 13.36
CA TYR A 4 -12.44 -32.07 13.24
C TYR A 4 -11.93 -32.37 11.83
N ALA A 5 -11.28 -31.36 11.21
CA ALA A 5 -10.85 -31.41 9.81
C ALA A 5 -9.31 -31.41 9.62
N GLY A 6 -8.55 -31.39 10.71
CA GLY A 6 -7.08 -31.50 10.68
C GLY A 6 -6.35 -30.30 11.26
N ASP A 7 -4.99 -30.43 11.35
CA ASP A 7 -4.10 -29.41 11.90
C ASP A 7 -3.29 -28.72 10.81
N TYR A 8 -3.11 -27.41 11.03
CA TYR A 8 -2.27 -26.52 10.25
C TYR A 8 -1.46 -25.62 11.18
N ASP A 9 -0.44 -24.96 10.67
CA ASP A 9 0.31 -23.99 11.46
C ASP A 9 -0.40 -22.63 11.49
N ILE A 10 -0.84 -22.17 10.32
CA ILE A 10 -1.45 -20.85 10.14
C ILE A 10 -2.73 -20.98 9.33
N ALA A 11 -3.79 -20.28 9.76
CA ALA A 11 -4.97 -20.03 8.94
C ALA A 11 -5.06 -18.56 8.55
N VAL A 12 -5.29 -18.28 7.28
CA VAL A 12 -5.54 -16.95 6.73
C VAL A 12 -7.02 -16.87 6.33
N ILE A 13 -7.74 -15.91 6.89
CA ILE A 13 -9.17 -15.71 6.66
C ILE A 13 -9.36 -14.56 5.67
N GLY A 14 -9.67 -14.88 4.43
CA GLY A 14 -9.77 -13.97 3.30
C GLY A 14 -8.59 -14.09 2.35
N ALA A 15 -8.86 -14.20 1.04
CA ALA A 15 -7.87 -14.29 -0.04
C ALA A 15 -7.89 -13.02 -0.92
N GLY A 16 -8.11 -11.82 -0.32
CA GLY A 16 -7.81 -10.55 -0.95
C GLY A 16 -6.30 -10.29 -0.98
N HIS A 17 -5.88 -9.08 -1.38
CA HIS A 17 -4.45 -8.77 -1.52
C HIS A 17 -3.64 -9.04 -0.24
N ALA A 18 -4.20 -8.72 0.94
CA ALA A 18 -3.56 -9.03 2.22
C ALA A 18 -3.45 -10.54 2.46
N GLY A 19 -4.52 -11.28 2.21
CA GLY A 19 -4.54 -12.73 2.46
C GLY A 19 -3.64 -13.50 1.50
N CYS A 20 -3.53 -13.08 0.24
CA CYS A 20 -2.61 -13.67 -0.73
C CYS A 20 -1.15 -13.51 -0.27
N GLU A 21 -0.73 -12.30 0.06
CA GLU A 21 0.64 -12.04 0.53
C GLU A 21 0.94 -12.76 1.86
N ALA A 22 -0.02 -12.75 2.81
CA ALA A 22 0.14 -13.44 4.08
C ALA A 22 0.29 -14.96 3.92
N GLY A 23 -0.57 -15.56 3.08
CA GLY A 23 -0.54 -16.99 2.79
C GLY A 23 0.75 -17.42 2.11
N LEU A 24 1.17 -16.69 1.07
CA LEU A 24 2.41 -16.96 0.34
C LEU A 24 3.64 -16.80 1.25
N ALA A 25 3.72 -15.72 2.02
CA ALA A 25 4.83 -15.50 2.94
C ALA A 25 4.95 -16.63 3.98
N ALA A 26 3.84 -16.99 4.63
CA ALA A 26 3.83 -18.05 5.63
C ALA A 26 4.23 -19.41 5.04
N ALA A 27 3.67 -19.77 3.88
CA ALA A 27 3.96 -21.05 3.21
C ALA A 27 5.41 -21.14 2.71
N ARG A 28 5.94 -20.05 2.12
CA ARG A 28 7.35 -19.95 1.68
C ARG A 28 8.32 -20.05 2.86
N LEU A 29 7.91 -19.63 4.04
CA LEU A 29 8.66 -19.79 5.28
C LEU A 29 8.48 -21.19 5.93
N GLY A 30 7.87 -22.15 5.22
CA GLY A 30 7.74 -23.53 5.64
C GLY A 30 6.58 -23.83 6.57
N MET A 31 5.62 -22.89 6.73
CA MET A 31 4.43 -23.11 7.55
C MET A 31 3.35 -23.83 6.73
N LYS A 32 2.74 -24.88 7.29
CA LYS A 32 1.54 -25.51 6.72
C LYS A 32 0.37 -24.55 6.83
N THR A 33 0.07 -23.83 5.75
CA THR A 33 -0.80 -22.66 5.71
C THR A 33 -2.11 -22.96 5.01
N LEU A 34 -3.22 -22.65 5.66
CA LEU A 34 -4.57 -22.79 5.13
C LEU A 34 -5.15 -21.40 4.83
N VAL A 35 -5.50 -21.14 3.58
CA VAL A 35 -6.08 -19.87 3.13
C VAL A 35 -7.53 -20.10 2.75
N PHE A 36 -8.45 -19.35 3.39
CA PHE A 36 -9.88 -19.39 3.09
C PHE A 36 -10.33 -18.18 2.27
N SER A 37 -11.16 -18.44 1.28
CA SER A 37 -11.93 -17.42 0.57
C SER A 37 -13.41 -17.81 0.56
N ILE A 38 -14.32 -16.86 0.72
CA ILE A 38 -15.77 -17.11 0.56
C ILE A 38 -16.08 -17.57 -0.87
N SER A 39 -15.35 -17.03 -1.85
CA SER A 39 -15.41 -17.44 -3.25
C SER A 39 -14.01 -17.52 -3.82
N LEU A 40 -13.65 -18.62 -4.46
CA LEU A 40 -12.36 -18.75 -5.17
C LEU A 40 -12.25 -17.80 -6.38
N GLU A 41 -13.39 -17.34 -6.91
CA GLU A 41 -13.46 -16.32 -7.98
C GLU A 41 -13.22 -14.88 -7.47
N ALA A 42 -13.07 -14.72 -6.14
CA ALA A 42 -12.76 -13.43 -5.50
C ALA A 42 -11.31 -13.34 -4.98
N VAL A 43 -10.45 -14.30 -5.30
CA VAL A 43 -9.01 -14.25 -4.95
C VAL A 43 -8.37 -13.03 -5.60
N ALA A 44 -7.66 -12.20 -4.82
CA ALA A 44 -7.03 -10.96 -5.27
C ALA A 44 -7.95 -10.07 -6.12
N ASN A 45 -9.27 -10.06 -5.81
CA ASN A 45 -10.23 -9.29 -6.58
C ASN A 45 -9.97 -7.78 -6.47
N MET A 46 -10.23 -7.06 -7.55
CA MET A 46 -10.14 -5.60 -7.64
C MET A 46 -11.55 -5.00 -7.81
N PRO A 47 -12.36 -4.93 -6.74
CA PRO A 47 -13.75 -4.47 -6.85
C PRO A 47 -13.87 -2.95 -7.02
N CYS A 48 -12.82 -2.20 -6.73
CA CYS A 48 -12.76 -0.76 -6.91
C CYS A 48 -12.07 -0.43 -8.24
N ASN A 49 -10.83 -0.01 -8.23
CA ASN A 49 -10.09 0.38 -9.44
C ASN A 49 -9.26 -0.79 -10.01
N PRO A 50 -9.19 -0.94 -11.35
CA PRO A 50 -8.42 -1.99 -12.00
C PRO A 50 -6.96 -1.57 -12.21
N HIS A 51 -6.29 -1.08 -11.17
CA HIS A 51 -4.88 -0.69 -11.25
C HIS A 51 -4.12 -0.95 -9.94
N ILE A 52 -2.82 -1.14 -10.06
CA ILE A 52 -1.85 -1.27 -8.97
C ILE A 52 -0.86 -0.12 -9.06
N GLY A 53 -0.48 0.44 -7.91
CA GLY A 53 0.45 1.56 -7.82
C GLY A 53 -0.26 2.92 -7.85
N GLY A 54 0.50 3.96 -8.16
CA GLY A 54 0.09 5.35 -8.00
C GLY A 54 0.92 6.06 -6.95
N SER A 55 0.70 7.35 -6.72
CA SER A 55 1.49 8.17 -5.79
C SER A 55 1.56 7.52 -4.41
N SER A 56 2.77 7.27 -3.91
CA SER A 56 3.13 6.50 -2.71
C SER A 56 2.81 5.00 -2.75
N LYS A 57 1.92 4.56 -3.61
CA LYS A 57 1.52 3.16 -3.71
C LYS A 57 2.52 2.33 -4.51
N GLY A 58 3.10 2.90 -5.58
CA GLY A 58 4.22 2.30 -6.29
C GLY A 58 5.40 2.01 -5.36
N HIS A 59 5.63 2.88 -4.36
CA HIS A 59 6.63 2.64 -3.31
C HIS A 59 6.32 1.37 -2.51
N LEU A 60 5.06 1.21 -2.05
CA LEU A 60 4.64 0.00 -1.30
C LEU A 60 4.83 -1.27 -2.13
N VAL A 61 4.42 -1.26 -3.42
CA VAL A 61 4.57 -2.44 -4.29
C VAL A 61 6.03 -2.83 -4.49
N ARG A 62 6.90 -1.84 -4.71
CA ARG A 62 8.35 -2.06 -4.81
C ARG A 62 8.95 -2.59 -3.50
N GLU A 63 8.48 -2.11 -2.36
CA GLU A 63 8.91 -2.61 -1.05
C GLU A 63 8.40 -4.03 -0.78
N ILE A 64 7.16 -4.35 -1.18
CA ILE A 64 6.61 -5.72 -1.14
C ILE A 64 7.49 -6.66 -1.95
N ASP A 65 7.83 -6.30 -3.19
CA ASP A 65 8.70 -7.10 -4.05
C ASP A 65 10.11 -7.26 -3.46
N ALA A 66 10.70 -6.19 -2.95
CA ALA A 66 12.03 -6.22 -2.34
C ALA A 66 12.12 -7.15 -1.11
N LEU A 67 11.01 -7.34 -0.39
CA LEU A 67 10.91 -8.29 0.71
C LEU A 67 10.57 -9.72 0.27
N GLY A 68 10.28 -9.96 -1.00
CA GLY A 68 9.92 -11.27 -1.54
C GLY A 68 8.42 -11.54 -1.67
N GLY A 69 7.57 -10.49 -1.66
CA GLY A 69 6.14 -10.59 -1.93
C GLY A 69 5.82 -10.80 -3.41
N GLU A 70 4.54 -10.92 -3.74
CA GLU A 70 4.06 -11.37 -5.05
C GLU A 70 3.38 -10.28 -5.89
N MET A 71 2.83 -9.22 -5.27
CA MET A 71 2.02 -8.21 -5.96
C MET A 71 2.74 -7.57 -7.15
N GLY A 72 4.03 -7.26 -7.01
CA GLY A 72 4.85 -6.69 -8.08
C GLY A 72 4.97 -7.63 -9.27
N LYS A 73 5.29 -8.89 -9.03
CA LYS A 73 5.40 -9.93 -10.07
C LYS A 73 4.06 -10.20 -10.75
N ASN A 74 2.97 -10.22 -9.98
CA ASN A 74 1.64 -10.48 -10.51
C ASN A 74 1.15 -9.36 -11.42
N ILE A 75 1.37 -8.10 -11.04
CA ILE A 75 0.98 -6.97 -11.90
C ILE A 75 1.85 -6.88 -13.16
N ASP A 76 3.15 -7.16 -13.07
CA ASP A 76 4.05 -7.13 -14.24
C ASP A 76 3.64 -8.13 -15.32
N LYS A 77 3.08 -9.29 -14.94
CA LYS A 77 2.53 -10.30 -15.87
C LYS A 77 1.17 -9.95 -16.45
N THR A 78 0.42 -9.04 -15.82
CA THR A 78 -1.02 -8.86 -16.09
C THR A 78 -1.41 -7.42 -16.38
N MET A 79 -0.46 -6.51 -16.37
CA MET A 79 -0.72 -5.12 -16.72
C MET A 79 -0.99 -4.94 -18.21
N ILE A 80 -1.83 -3.95 -18.53
CA ILE A 80 -2.22 -3.56 -19.87
C ILE A 80 -1.84 -2.12 -20.19
N GLN A 81 -1.34 -1.37 -19.21
CA GLN A 81 -0.73 -0.05 -19.38
C GLN A 81 0.14 0.23 -18.15
N ILE A 82 1.26 0.94 -18.34
CA ILE A 82 2.09 1.41 -17.23
C ILE A 82 2.47 2.88 -17.43
N LYS A 83 2.59 3.61 -16.31
CA LYS A 83 2.98 5.01 -16.30
C LYS A 83 3.78 5.36 -15.05
N MET A 84 4.84 6.15 -15.24
CA MET A 84 5.55 6.80 -14.13
C MET A 84 4.87 8.12 -13.80
N LEU A 85 4.34 8.25 -12.60
CA LEU A 85 3.70 9.46 -12.11
C LEU A 85 4.71 10.42 -11.48
N ASN A 86 4.37 11.71 -11.48
CA ASN A 86 5.16 12.79 -10.85
C ASN A 86 6.55 13.00 -11.46
N THR A 87 6.77 12.66 -12.72
CA THR A 87 8.06 12.81 -13.42
C THR A 87 8.52 14.27 -13.52
N SER A 88 7.60 15.24 -13.45
CA SER A 88 7.94 16.68 -13.37
C SER A 88 8.48 17.13 -12.01
N LYS A 89 8.50 16.22 -11.01
CA LYS A 89 9.02 16.46 -9.66
C LYS A 89 10.30 15.66 -9.45
N GLY A 90 10.96 15.85 -8.31
CA GLY A 90 12.16 15.09 -7.98
C GLY A 90 11.89 13.59 -7.72
N PRO A 91 12.92 12.72 -7.73
CA PRO A 91 12.80 11.27 -7.67
C PRO A 91 12.13 10.75 -6.39
N ALA A 92 12.14 11.55 -5.33
CA ALA A 92 11.50 11.21 -4.04
C ALA A 92 10.00 10.90 -4.13
N VAL A 93 9.32 11.29 -5.21
CA VAL A 93 7.88 11.11 -5.41
C VAL A 93 7.50 10.46 -6.74
N HIS A 94 8.49 10.07 -7.55
CA HIS A 94 8.24 9.24 -8.74
C HIS A 94 7.55 7.96 -8.29
N SER A 95 6.51 7.55 -9.00
CA SER A 95 5.71 6.41 -8.59
C SER A 95 5.06 5.70 -9.77
N LEU A 96 5.31 4.41 -9.89
CA LEU A 96 4.70 3.57 -10.92
C LEU A 96 3.21 3.38 -10.68
N ARG A 97 2.44 3.37 -11.78
CA ARG A 97 1.04 2.97 -11.81
C ARG A 97 0.79 2.11 -13.04
N ALA A 98 0.31 0.90 -12.82
CA ALA A 98 -0.09 -0.01 -13.89
C ALA A 98 -1.59 -0.24 -13.89
N GLN A 99 -2.19 -0.15 -15.08
CA GLN A 99 -3.55 -0.63 -15.33
C GLN A 99 -3.50 -2.14 -15.47
N ALA A 100 -4.34 -2.85 -14.72
CA ALA A 100 -4.40 -4.31 -14.73
C ALA A 100 -5.49 -4.83 -15.67
N ASP A 101 -5.23 -5.94 -16.34
CA ASP A 101 -6.31 -6.85 -16.72
C ASP A 101 -6.81 -7.54 -15.46
N ARG A 102 -7.95 -7.08 -14.94
CA ARG A 102 -8.50 -7.52 -13.66
C ARG A 102 -8.68 -9.03 -13.58
N LYS A 103 -9.16 -9.65 -14.68
CA LYS A 103 -9.43 -11.08 -14.73
C LYS A 103 -8.13 -11.89 -14.77
N LYS A 104 -7.17 -11.46 -15.59
CA LYS A 104 -5.85 -12.10 -15.65
C LYS A 104 -5.10 -11.96 -14.33
N TYR A 105 -5.16 -10.80 -13.68
CA TYR A 105 -4.54 -10.56 -12.36
C TYR A 105 -5.08 -11.52 -11.30
N HIS A 106 -6.41 -11.70 -11.23
CA HIS A 106 -7.05 -12.68 -10.36
C HIS A 106 -6.59 -14.10 -10.66
N MET A 107 -6.63 -14.52 -11.92
CA MET A 107 -6.27 -15.89 -12.35
C MET A 107 -4.81 -16.22 -12.06
N GLU A 108 -3.90 -15.30 -12.34
CA GLU A 108 -2.46 -15.47 -12.08
C GLU A 108 -2.17 -15.58 -10.59
N MET A 109 -2.77 -14.73 -9.76
CA MET A 109 -2.59 -14.81 -8.30
C MET A 109 -3.20 -16.09 -7.72
N LYS A 110 -4.39 -16.49 -8.16
CA LYS A 110 -5.02 -17.75 -7.75
C LYS A 110 -4.13 -18.94 -8.10
N HIS A 111 -3.60 -18.97 -9.32
CA HIS A 111 -2.70 -20.01 -9.78
C HIS A 111 -1.39 -20.05 -8.96
N THR A 112 -0.83 -18.89 -8.60
CA THR A 112 0.33 -18.79 -7.73
C THR A 112 0.06 -19.41 -6.35
N LEU A 113 -1.11 -19.12 -5.75
CA LEU A 113 -1.52 -19.72 -4.48
C LEU A 113 -1.72 -21.24 -4.59
N GLU A 114 -2.36 -21.72 -5.66
CA GLU A 114 -2.63 -23.15 -5.88
C GLU A 114 -1.35 -23.97 -6.08
N LYS A 115 -0.32 -23.38 -6.68
CA LYS A 115 0.98 -24.04 -6.90
C LYS A 115 1.95 -23.94 -5.73
N GLN A 116 1.69 -23.04 -4.77
CA GLN A 116 2.61 -22.84 -3.67
C GLN A 116 2.65 -24.05 -2.74
N GLU A 117 3.82 -24.63 -2.56
CA GLU A 117 4.04 -25.67 -1.55
C GLU A 117 3.67 -25.17 -0.15
N ASN A 118 3.17 -26.07 0.69
CA ASN A 118 2.69 -25.79 2.04
C ASN A 118 1.46 -24.85 2.13
N LEU A 119 0.86 -24.45 1.01
CA LEU A 119 -0.34 -23.62 0.98
C LEU A 119 -1.53 -24.45 0.48
N TYR A 120 -2.64 -24.33 1.22
CA TYR A 120 -3.90 -25.01 0.95
C TYR A 120 -5.01 -23.96 0.80
N LEU A 121 -5.37 -23.65 -0.44
CA LEU A 121 -6.45 -22.72 -0.75
C LEU A 121 -7.79 -23.44 -0.69
N LYS A 122 -8.75 -22.90 0.10
CA LYS A 122 -10.10 -23.46 0.26
C LYS A 122 -11.20 -22.44 0.14
N GLN A 123 -12.29 -22.82 -0.50
CA GLN A 123 -13.52 -22.05 -0.44
C GLN A 123 -14.29 -22.40 0.85
N GLY A 124 -14.68 -21.37 1.59
CA GLY A 124 -15.49 -21.50 2.78
C GLY A 124 -15.57 -20.21 3.59
N GLU A 125 -16.65 -20.06 4.32
CA GLU A 125 -16.82 -18.97 5.28
C GLU A 125 -16.34 -19.43 6.65
N ILE A 126 -15.40 -18.70 7.26
CA ILE A 126 -15.03 -18.87 8.66
C ILE A 126 -16.01 -18.09 9.52
N VAL A 127 -16.61 -18.78 10.47
CA VAL A 127 -17.62 -18.21 11.36
C VAL A 127 -17.13 -18.05 12.79
N ASP A 128 -16.05 -18.76 13.16
CA ASP A 128 -15.52 -18.72 14.52
C ASP A 128 -14.01 -18.87 14.58
N ILE A 129 -13.40 -18.11 15.51
CA ILE A 129 -12.00 -18.25 15.92
C ILE A 129 -12.02 -18.78 17.36
N LYS A 130 -11.39 -19.94 17.56
CA LYS A 130 -11.30 -20.60 18.88
C LYS A 130 -10.11 -20.04 19.64
N VAL A 131 -10.37 -19.50 20.82
CA VAL A 131 -9.34 -18.96 21.72
C VAL A 131 -9.47 -19.63 23.09
N GLU A 132 -8.38 -20.18 23.60
CA GLU A 132 -8.29 -20.79 24.91
C GLU A 132 -7.15 -20.13 25.70
N ASN A 133 -7.44 -19.70 26.92
CA ASN A 133 -6.46 -19.01 27.80
C ASN A 133 -5.72 -17.84 27.11
N GLY A 134 -6.48 -17.06 26.28
CA GLY A 134 -5.90 -15.92 25.56
C GLY A 134 -5.05 -16.29 24.35
N LYS A 135 -5.07 -17.56 23.89
CA LYS A 135 -4.30 -18.04 22.76
C LYS A 135 -5.22 -18.65 21.69
N VAL A 136 -4.94 -18.38 20.42
CA VAL A 136 -5.61 -19.03 19.28
C VAL A 136 -5.29 -20.53 19.29
N VAL A 137 -6.34 -21.36 19.13
CA VAL A 137 -6.21 -22.83 19.05
C VAL A 137 -6.89 -23.42 17.82
N GLY A 138 -7.76 -22.68 17.12
CA GLY A 138 -8.46 -23.19 15.93
C GLY A 138 -9.40 -22.19 15.28
N ILE A 139 -9.99 -22.64 14.20
CA ILE A 139 -11.05 -21.94 13.45
C ILE A 139 -12.17 -22.91 13.12
N GLU A 140 -13.39 -22.38 12.92
CA GLU A 140 -14.56 -23.16 12.50
C GLU A 140 -15.21 -22.54 11.26
N THR A 141 -15.58 -23.38 10.31
CA THR A 141 -16.31 -22.98 9.10
C THR A 141 -17.81 -22.99 9.32
N SER A 142 -18.57 -22.31 8.46
CA SER A 142 -20.04 -22.30 8.46
C SER A 142 -20.69 -23.70 8.28
N VAL A 143 -19.95 -24.66 7.74
CA VAL A 143 -20.38 -26.04 7.57
C VAL A 143 -19.91 -26.96 8.72
N GLY A 144 -19.31 -26.41 9.77
CA GLY A 144 -18.93 -27.11 10.99
C GLY A 144 -17.55 -27.81 10.94
N ALA A 145 -16.73 -27.56 9.94
CA ALA A 145 -15.35 -28.07 9.92
C ALA A 145 -14.47 -27.26 10.88
N ILE A 146 -13.83 -27.92 11.84
CA ILE A 146 -12.91 -27.33 12.82
C ILE A 146 -11.47 -27.70 12.42
N TYR A 147 -10.63 -26.68 12.30
CA TYR A 147 -9.20 -26.82 12.04
C TYR A 147 -8.42 -26.33 13.26
N GLY A 148 -7.50 -27.17 13.76
CA GLY A 148 -6.51 -26.76 14.74
C GLY A 148 -5.46 -25.87 14.09
N VAL A 149 -5.14 -24.70 14.69
CA VAL A 149 -4.11 -23.79 14.17
C VAL A 149 -3.36 -23.11 15.31
N LYS A 150 -2.10 -22.76 15.05
CA LYS A 150 -1.23 -22.05 16.03
C LYS A 150 -1.35 -20.54 15.90
N ALA A 151 -1.71 -20.04 14.71
CA ALA A 151 -1.97 -18.63 14.46
C ALA A 151 -3.08 -18.43 13.42
N VAL A 152 -3.78 -17.30 13.52
CA VAL A 152 -4.80 -16.85 12.57
C VAL A 152 -4.43 -15.46 12.07
N ILE A 153 -4.56 -15.24 10.75
CA ILE A 153 -4.44 -13.91 10.12
C ILE A 153 -5.79 -13.54 9.54
N VAL A 154 -6.43 -12.50 10.08
CA VAL A 154 -7.72 -12.00 9.59
C VAL A 154 -7.46 -10.94 8.52
N ALA A 155 -7.87 -11.24 7.29
CA ALA A 155 -7.64 -10.42 6.08
C ALA A 155 -8.93 -10.29 5.25
N THR A 156 -10.07 -10.07 5.91
CA THR A 156 -11.41 -10.16 5.35
C THR A 156 -11.84 -8.97 4.50
N GLY A 157 -11.09 -7.87 4.52
CA GLY A 157 -11.37 -6.69 3.70
C GLY A 157 -12.79 -6.13 3.92
N THR A 158 -13.45 -5.74 2.83
CA THR A 158 -14.82 -5.20 2.86
C THR A 158 -15.92 -6.27 3.01
N TYR A 159 -15.55 -7.55 3.09
CA TYR A 159 -16.52 -8.63 3.26
C TYR A 159 -16.97 -8.80 4.71
N LEU A 160 -16.19 -8.30 5.70
CA LEU A 160 -16.52 -8.43 7.12
C LEU A 160 -17.75 -7.59 7.46
N LYS A 161 -18.91 -8.26 7.64
CA LYS A 161 -20.23 -7.67 7.82
C LYS A 161 -20.54 -6.60 6.76
N GLY A 162 -20.18 -6.92 5.50
CA GLY A 162 -20.35 -6.04 4.36
C GLY A 162 -21.80 -5.73 4.08
N LYS A 163 -22.12 -4.44 3.82
CA LYS A 163 -23.45 -3.99 3.42
C LYS A 163 -23.34 -2.94 2.33
N ILE A 164 -23.94 -3.20 1.19
CA ILE A 164 -23.98 -2.28 0.06
C ILE A 164 -25.18 -1.35 0.13
N PHE A 165 -25.01 -0.15 -0.43
CA PHE A 165 -26.04 0.90 -0.47
C PHE A 165 -26.03 1.58 -1.84
N MET A 166 -27.21 1.78 -2.40
CA MET A 166 -27.46 2.51 -3.64
C MET A 166 -28.83 3.20 -3.55
N GLY A 167 -28.85 4.49 -3.26
CA GLY A 167 -30.09 5.22 -2.98
C GLY A 167 -30.90 4.60 -1.84
N GLU A 168 -32.11 4.23 -2.14
CA GLU A 168 -33.03 3.59 -1.20
C GLU A 168 -32.73 2.10 -0.97
N PHE A 169 -31.99 1.47 -1.88
CA PHE A 169 -31.63 0.05 -1.83
C PHE A 169 -30.47 -0.21 -0.88
N SER A 170 -30.56 -1.27 -0.09
CA SER A 170 -29.42 -1.79 0.67
C SER A 170 -29.51 -3.31 0.81
N GLN A 171 -28.35 -3.97 0.83
CA GLN A 171 -28.25 -5.42 0.95
C GLN A 171 -26.98 -5.82 1.71
N GLU A 172 -27.09 -6.82 2.58
CA GLU A 172 -25.92 -7.48 3.16
C GLU A 172 -25.21 -8.28 2.06
N SER A 173 -24.06 -7.79 1.65
CA SER A 173 -23.25 -8.35 0.56
C SER A 173 -21.82 -7.81 0.65
N GLY A 174 -20.87 -8.58 0.18
CA GLY A 174 -19.57 -8.09 -0.22
C GLY A 174 -19.61 -7.49 -1.65
N PRO A 175 -18.46 -7.03 -2.16
CA PRO A 175 -18.35 -6.53 -3.53
C PRO A 175 -18.71 -7.60 -4.58
N ASP A 176 -19.15 -7.14 -5.76
CA ASP A 176 -19.43 -7.99 -6.92
C ASP A 176 -20.47 -9.10 -6.68
N GLY A 177 -21.38 -8.90 -5.71
CA GLY A 177 -22.43 -9.87 -5.38
C GLY A 177 -21.95 -11.09 -4.58
N VAL A 178 -20.73 -11.10 -4.10
CA VAL A 178 -20.21 -12.16 -3.23
C VAL A 178 -20.74 -11.97 -1.81
N ALA A 179 -21.08 -13.08 -1.13
CA ALA A 179 -21.63 -13.05 0.21
C ALA A 179 -20.75 -12.28 1.23
N ALA A 180 -21.38 -11.66 2.22
CA ALA A 180 -20.69 -11.04 3.35
C ALA A 180 -20.38 -12.07 4.46
N ALA A 181 -19.30 -11.87 5.21
CA ALA A 181 -18.92 -12.65 6.38
C ALA A 181 -19.56 -12.04 7.65
N ASN A 182 -20.79 -12.36 7.94
CA ASN A 182 -21.53 -11.73 9.05
C ASN A 182 -21.18 -12.33 10.42
N LYS A 183 -21.07 -13.65 10.51
CA LYS A 183 -20.87 -14.37 11.78
C LYS A 183 -19.48 -14.17 12.37
N LEU A 184 -18.46 -13.94 11.55
CA LEU A 184 -17.10 -13.73 12.02
C LEU A 184 -16.98 -12.47 12.89
N SER A 185 -17.72 -11.39 12.58
CA SER A 185 -17.77 -10.18 13.44
C SER A 185 -18.25 -10.49 14.86
N GLU A 186 -19.21 -11.39 15.00
CA GLU A 186 -19.71 -11.81 16.32
C GLU A 186 -18.66 -12.62 17.08
N SER A 187 -17.95 -13.51 16.38
CA SER A 187 -16.84 -14.27 16.95
C SER A 187 -15.72 -13.33 17.42
N LEU A 188 -15.31 -12.37 16.60
CA LEU A 188 -14.28 -11.37 16.97
C LEU A 188 -14.67 -10.58 18.23
N LYS A 189 -15.92 -10.10 18.31
CA LYS A 189 -16.42 -9.42 19.51
C LYS A 189 -16.40 -10.32 20.75
N ARG A 190 -16.80 -11.59 20.62
CA ARG A 190 -16.82 -12.55 21.72
C ARG A 190 -15.43 -12.82 22.29
N ILE A 191 -14.38 -12.84 21.47
CA ILE A 191 -12.99 -13.02 21.93
C ILE A 191 -12.34 -11.70 22.37
N GLY A 192 -13.09 -10.58 22.42
CA GLY A 192 -12.63 -9.31 22.95
C GLY A 192 -12.00 -8.36 21.91
N VAL A 193 -12.29 -8.54 20.63
CA VAL A 193 -11.85 -7.62 19.57
C VAL A 193 -12.88 -6.51 19.39
N ASP A 194 -12.44 -5.26 19.58
CA ASP A 194 -13.28 -4.08 19.36
C ASP A 194 -13.40 -3.78 17.86
N LEU A 195 -14.65 -3.70 17.38
CA LEU A 195 -14.94 -3.40 15.98
C LEU A 195 -15.50 -1.99 15.83
N VAL A 196 -15.05 -1.31 14.79
CA VAL A 196 -15.57 -0.02 14.30
C VAL A 196 -16.08 -0.19 12.88
N ARG A 197 -16.86 0.79 12.37
CA ARG A 197 -17.45 0.66 11.05
C ARG A 197 -16.93 1.73 10.10
N PHE A 198 -16.42 1.31 8.94
CA PHE A 198 -15.98 2.19 7.87
C PHE A 198 -16.78 1.96 6.60
N LYS A 199 -16.71 2.92 5.69
CA LYS A 199 -17.31 2.82 4.37
C LYS A 199 -16.30 3.11 3.26
N THR A 200 -16.52 2.50 2.11
CA THR A 200 -15.88 2.89 0.84
C THR A 200 -16.94 2.87 -0.26
N GLY A 201 -16.53 3.05 -1.52
CA GLY A 201 -17.45 2.99 -2.64
C GLY A 201 -16.72 2.73 -3.94
N THR A 202 -17.48 2.42 -4.99
CA THR A 202 -16.99 2.19 -6.33
C THR A 202 -17.87 2.95 -7.33
N PRO A 203 -17.33 3.44 -8.47
CA PRO A 203 -18.11 4.03 -9.54
C PRO A 203 -18.81 2.97 -10.39
N ALA A 204 -19.66 3.41 -11.31
CA ALA A 204 -20.30 2.55 -12.30
C ALA A 204 -19.28 1.96 -13.29
N ARG A 205 -19.68 0.86 -13.94
CA ARG A 205 -19.03 0.29 -15.12
C ARG A 205 -19.93 0.55 -16.32
N ILE A 206 -19.30 0.94 -17.42
CA ILE A 206 -19.98 1.34 -18.66
C ILE A 206 -19.54 0.44 -19.80
N ASN A 207 -20.46 0.09 -20.68
CA ASN A 207 -20.16 -0.65 -21.90
C ASN A 207 -19.35 0.24 -22.86
N LYS A 208 -18.14 -0.20 -23.22
CA LYS A 208 -17.20 0.48 -24.11
C LYS A 208 -17.86 0.96 -25.41
N ARG A 209 -18.78 0.17 -25.99
CA ARG A 209 -19.47 0.49 -27.25
C ARG A 209 -20.41 1.68 -27.15
N SER A 210 -20.82 2.08 -25.95
CA SER A 210 -21.70 3.24 -25.71
C SER A 210 -20.94 4.54 -25.44
N ILE A 211 -19.59 4.52 -25.50
CA ILE A 211 -18.72 5.65 -25.16
C ILE A 211 -18.21 6.32 -26.45
N ASP A 212 -18.32 7.63 -26.50
CA ASP A 212 -17.74 8.45 -27.59
C ASP A 212 -16.34 8.98 -27.13
N PHE A 213 -15.30 8.20 -27.39
CA PHE A 213 -13.93 8.54 -27.05
C PHE A 213 -13.38 9.77 -27.77
N SER A 214 -14.00 10.21 -28.89
CA SER A 214 -13.56 11.39 -29.61
C SER A 214 -13.72 12.70 -28.84
N LYS A 215 -14.56 12.69 -27.81
CA LYS A 215 -14.79 13.81 -26.87
C LYS A 215 -13.91 13.79 -25.63
N MET A 216 -12.99 12.85 -25.54
CA MET A 216 -12.14 12.64 -24.36
C MET A 216 -10.66 12.84 -24.69
N GLU A 217 -9.89 13.19 -23.67
CA GLU A 217 -8.44 13.32 -23.77
C GLU A 217 -7.76 11.96 -23.57
N VAL A 218 -6.96 11.53 -24.57
CA VAL A 218 -6.25 10.25 -24.52
C VAL A 218 -5.14 10.29 -23.47
N GLN A 219 -5.06 9.28 -22.63
CA GLN A 219 -4.05 9.08 -21.61
C GLN A 219 -3.21 7.84 -21.94
N LYS A 220 -2.11 8.04 -22.66
CA LYS A 220 -1.18 6.97 -23.04
C LYS A 220 -0.32 6.50 -21.88
N GLY A 221 0.12 5.24 -21.93
CA GLY A 221 1.21 4.72 -21.11
C GLY A 221 2.57 5.29 -21.52
N ASP A 222 3.59 4.97 -20.76
CA ASP A 222 4.96 5.39 -21.05
C ASP A 222 5.60 4.42 -22.08
N ASP A 223 6.44 4.96 -22.98
CA ASP A 223 7.17 4.15 -23.95
C ASP A 223 8.25 3.29 -23.27
N ASN A 224 8.89 3.83 -22.23
CA ASN A 224 9.88 3.10 -21.44
C ASN A 224 9.18 2.34 -20.31
N ILE A 225 9.10 1.04 -20.45
CA ILE A 225 8.44 0.16 -19.50
C ILE A 225 9.40 -0.13 -18.34
N VAL A 226 9.01 0.28 -17.13
CA VAL A 226 9.72 -0.05 -15.90
C VAL A 226 8.85 -1.01 -15.09
N PRO A 227 9.25 -2.29 -14.90
CA PRO A 227 8.46 -3.25 -14.14
C PRO A 227 8.43 -2.90 -12.64
N PHE A 228 7.44 -3.41 -11.92
CA PHE A 228 7.39 -3.28 -10.46
C PHE A 228 8.38 -4.22 -9.77
N SER A 229 8.52 -5.44 -10.25
CA SER A 229 9.49 -6.39 -9.69
C SER A 229 10.91 -6.02 -10.11
N PHE A 230 11.85 -6.16 -9.17
CA PHE A 230 13.28 -6.01 -9.45
C PHE A 230 13.87 -7.22 -10.18
N GLU A 231 13.08 -8.29 -10.37
CA GLU A 231 13.48 -9.50 -11.07
C GLU A 231 13.00 -9.57 -12.53
N ASP A 232 11.96 -8.79 -12.86
CA ASP A 232 11.30 -8.89 -14.16
C ASP A 232 11.93 -7.96 -15.21
N GLU A 233 12.00 -8.44 -16.43
CA GLU A 233 12.27 -7.64 -17.64
C GLU A 233 11.06 -7.77 -18.55
N ILE A 234 10.46 -6.63 -18.89
CA ILE A 234 9.30 -6.58 -19.80
C ILE A 234 9.75 -5.94 -21.09
N LYS A 235 9.87 -6.75 -22.15
CA LYS A 235 10.40 -6.29 -23.44
C LYS A 235 9.31 -5.79 -24.39
N ASP A 236 8.16 -6.45 -24.38
CA ASP A 236 7.07 -6.19 -25.31
C ASP A 236 5.74 -6.14 -24.55
N LEU A 237 5.20 -4.96 -24.36
CA LEU A 237 3.85 -4.74 -23.83
C LEU A 237 3.06 -3.90 -24.81
N GLU A 238 2.05 -4.51 -25.44
CA GLU A 238 1.06 -3.77 -26.20
C GLU A 238 0.12 -3.04 -25.23
N GLN A 239 0.27 -1.71 -25.13
CA GLN A 239 -0.45 -0.91 -24.15
C GLN A 239 -1.79 -0.41 -24.73
N VAL A 240 -2.80 -0.37 -23.87
CA VAL A 240 -4.11 0.21 -24.17
C VAL A 240 -4.24 1.60 -23.57
N ASP A 241 -5.01 2.48 -24.24
CA ASP A 241 -5.21 3.84 -23.77
C ASP A 241 -6.28 3.90 -22.67
N CYS A 242 -6.08 4.79 -21.71
CA CYS A 242 -7.12 5.33 -20.84
C CYS A 242 -7.56 6.69 -21.35
N TYR A 243 -8.67 7.22 -20.86
CA TYR A 243 -9.23 8.48 -21.33
C TYR A 243 -9.62 9.36 -20.15
N LEU A 244 -9.56 10.67 -20.36
CA LEU A 244 -9.94 11.68 -19.36
C LEU A 244 -11.10 12.52 -19.90
N THR A 245 -12.12 12.66 -19.08
CA THR A 245 -13.25 13.57 -19.28
C THR A 245 -13.58 14.31 -17.98
N TYR A 246 -14.61 15.13 -17.96
CA TYR A 246 -14.93 15.98 -16.83
C TYR A 246 -16.43 16.05 -16.59
N THR A 247 -16.83 16.14 -15.31
CA THR A 247 -18.16 16.60 -14.94
C THR A 247 -18.35 18.07 -15.34
N ASN A 248 -19.57 18.56 -15.30
CA ASN A 248 -19.94 19.93 -15.60
C ASN A 248 -21.04 20.45 -14.65
N GLU A 249 -21.48 21.69 -14.82
CA GLU A 249 -22.51 22.29 -13.97
C GLU A 249 -23.85 21.55 -14.00
N GLU A 250 -24.26 20.98 -15.13
CA GLU A 250 -25.47 20.17 -15.23
C GLU A 250 -25.35 18.89 -14.42
N THR A 251 -24.18 18.21 -14.50
CA THR A 251 -23.86 17.06 -13.66
C THR A 251 -23.99 17.42 -12.17
N HIS A 252 -23.40 18.57 -11.78
CA HIS A 252 -23.40 19.01 -10.38
C HIS A 252 -24.80 19.42 -9.90
N LYS A 253 -25.63 20.00 -10.78
CA LYS A 253 -27.01 20.33 -10.50
C LYS A 253 -27.83 19.08 -10.20
N ILE A 254 -27.77 18.06 -11.05
CA ILE A 254 -28.46 16.78 -10.82
C ILE A 254 -28.06 16.17 -9.48
N ILE A 255 -26.76 16.19 -9.14
CA ILE A 255 -26.28 15.66 -7.85
C ILE A 255 -26.89 16.47 -6.69
N ARG A 256 -26.83 17.81 -6.74
CA ARG A 256 -27.35 18.68 -5.65
C ARG A 256 -28.84 18.47 -5.42
N GLU A 257 -29.62 18.35 -6.48
CA GLU A 257 -31.07 18.15 -6.41
C GLU A 257 -31.45 16.78 -5.79
N ASN A 258 -30.57 15.78 -5.88
CA ASN A 258 -30.79 14.41 -5.42
C ASN A 258 -29.99 14.02 -4.16
N LEU A 259 -29.32 14.96 -3.47
CA LEU A 259 -28.56 14.66 -2.26
C LEU A 259 -29.41 13.98 -1.18
N HIS A 260 -30.67 14.34 -1.06
CA HIS A 260 -31.60 13.74 -0.10
C HIS A 260 -31.86 12.26 -0.33
N ARG A 261 -31.58 11.73 -1.54
CA ARG A 261 -31.69 10.31 -1.90
C ARG A 261 -30.37 9.55 -1.71
N SER A 262 -29.26 10.25 -1.40
CA SER A 262 -27.99 9.61 -1.07
C SER A 262 -28.06 8.98 0.33
N PRO A 263 -27.73 7.69 0.49
CA PRO A 263 -27.70 7.03 1.80
C PRO A 263 -26.75 7.71 2.81
N LEU A 264 -25.69 8.33 2.30
CA LEU A 264 -24.73 9.09 3.11
C LEU A 264 -25.38 10.34 3.72
N TYR A 265 -26.06 11.13 2.89
CA TYR A 265 -26.72 12.38 3.32
C TYR A 265 -28.05 12.15 4.03
N ALA A 266 -28.68 11.02 3.77
CA ALA A 266 -29.89 10.58 4.48
C ALA A 266 -29.60 9.90 5.84
N GLY A 267 -28.34 9.82 6.28
CA GLY A 267 -27.96 9.23 7.57
C GLY A 267 -28.15 7.72 7.68
N LYS A 268 -28.26 7.01 6.55
CA LYS A 268 -28.40 5.53 6.52
C LYS A 268 -27.06 4.81 6.64
N ILE A 269 -25.96 5.47 6.24
CA ILE A 269 -24.59 4.98 6.34
C ILE A 269 -24.01 5.50 7.67
N GLU A 270 -23.61 4.59 8.54
CA GLU A 270 -22.99 4.87 9.85
C GLU A 270 -21.47 4.98 9.73
N GLY A 271 -20.87 4.25 8.78
CA GLY A 271 -19.43 4.16 8.59
C GLY A 271 -18.79 5.44 8.08
N THR A 272 -17.65 5.80 8.67
CA THR A 272 -16.84 6.92 8.18
C THR A 272 -16.18 6.56 6.85
N GLY A 273 -16.29 7.47 5.87
CA GLY A 273 -15.69 7.31 4.54
C GLY A 273 -14.26 7.85 4.43
N PRO A 274 -13.50 7.44 3.40
CA PRO A 274 -12.13 7.89 3.20
C PRO A 274 -12.06 9.36 2.75
N ARG A 275 -11.23 10.15 3.40
CA ARG A 275 -11.01 11.57 3.10
C ARG A 275 -10.47 11.80 1.67
N TYR A 276 -9.60 10.92 1.19
CA TYR A 276 -8.88 11.08 -0.08
C TYR A 276 -9.47 10.31 -1.26
N CYS A 277 -10.63 9.67 -1.07
CA CYS A 277 -11.43 9.06 -2.12
C CYS A 277 -12.92 9.36 -1.85
N PRO A 278 -13.31 10.65 -1.82
CA PRO A 278 -14.70 11.02 -1.59
C PRO A 278 -15.56 10.57 -2.77
N SER A 279 -16.84 10.32 -2.51
CA SER A 279 -17.83 10.12 -3.57
C SER A 279 -17.99 11.39 -4.41
N ILE A 280 -18.61 11.28 -5.60
CA ILE A 280 -18.82 12.47 -6.43
C ILE A 280 -19.75 13.47 -5.75
N GLU A 281 -20.75 13.00 -4.99
CA GLU A 281 -21.62 13.88 -4.22
C GLU A 281 -20.84 14.63 -3.14
N ASP A 282 -19.88 14.00 -2.46
CA ASP A 282 -19.00 14.66 -1.49
C ASP A 282 -18.10 15.71 -2.16
N LYS A 283 -17.59 15.43 -3.37
CA LYS A 283 -16.77 16.39 -4.13
C LYS A 283 -17.58 17.63 -4.49
N VAL A 284 -18.80 17.44 -5.00
CA VAL A 284 -19.69 18.55 -5.42
C VAL A 284 -20.11 19.41 -4.25
N VAL A 285 -20.29 18.82 -3.06
CA VAL A 285 -20.65 19.57 -1.84
C VAL A 285 -19.43 20.28 -1.24
N ARG A 286 -18.33 19.56 -1.05
CA ARG A 286 -17.13 20.10 -0.36
C ARG A 286 -16.33 21.09 -1.20
N PHE A 287 -16.35 20.93 -2.53
CA PHE A 287 -15.63 21.76 -3.48
C PHE A 287 -16.61 22.44 -4.45
N SER A 288 -17.63 23.08 -3.90
CA SER A 288 -18.72 23.72 -4.65
C SER A 288 -18.26 24.86 -5.57
N ASP A 289 -17.06 25.42 -5.31
CA ASP A 289 -16.37 26.42 -6.14
C ASP A 289 -15.76 25.84 -7.43
N LYS A 290 -15.61 24.51 -7.52
CA LYS A 290 -15.04 23.87 -8.70
C LYS A 290 -16.10 23.61 -9.76
N PRO A 291 -15.94 24.15 -10.99
CA PRO A 291 -16.92 24.01 -12.06
C PRO A 291 -16.94 22.60 -12.66
N ARG A 292 -15.90 21.79 -12.41
CA ARG A 292 -15.76 20.44 -12.95
C ARG A 292 -14.83 19.57 -12.09
N HIS A 293 -15.05 18.26 -12.15
CA HIS A 293 -14.18 17.22 -11.56
C HIS A 293 -13.73 16.25 -12.64
N GLN A 294 -12.52 15.74 -12.52
CA GLN A 294 -11.95 14.74 -13.44
C GLN A 294 -12.65 13.39 -13.30
N ALA A 295 -12.90 12.75 -14.44
CA ALA A 295 -13.35 11.38 -14.57
C ALA A 295 -12.43 10.64 -15.55
N PHE A 296 -11.76 9.58 -15.09
CA PHE A 296 -10.94 8.74 -15.96
C PHE A 296 -11.75 7.52 -16.40
N VAL A 297 -11.71 7.24 -17.68
CA VAL A 297 -12.35 6.08 -18.32
C VAL A 297 -11.26 5.05 -18.58
N GLU A 298 -11.31 3.95 -17.85
CA GLU A 298 -10.23 2.97 -17.77
C GLU A 298 -10.73 1.57 -18.17
N PRO A 299 -10.02 0.84 -19.06
CA PRO A 299 -10.39 -0.54 -19.40
C PRO A 299 -10.20 -1.45 -18.18
N VAL A 300 -11.15 -2.38 -17.98
CA VAL A 300 -11.10 -3.37 -16.89
C VAL A 300 -10.28 -4.61 -17.28
N GLY A 301 -10.07 -4.81 -18.58
CA GLY A 301 -9.29 -5.91 -19.15
C GLY A 301 -9.31 -5.87 -20.67
N LEU A 302 -8.57 -6.78 -21.29
CA LEU A 302 -8.49 -6.88 -22.76
C LEU A 302 -9.68 -7.63 -23.36
N ASP A 303 -10.20 -8.62 -22.66
CA ASP A 303 -11.25 -9.52 -23.15
C ASP A 303 -12.65 -9.12 -22.62
N THR A 304 -12.89 -7.82 -22.43
CA THR A 304 -14.16 -7.28 -21.95
C THR A 304 -14.43 -5.89 -22.50
N ASP A 305 -15.70 -5.57 -22.74
CA ASP A 305 -16.15 -4.21 -23.08
C ASP A 305 -16.48 -3.36 -21.82
N GLU A 306 -16.16 -3.85 -20.63
CA GLU A 306 -16.42 -3.12 -19.38
C GLU A 306 -15.37 -2.03 -19.16
N MET A 307 -15.83 -0.79 -18.97
CA MET A 307 -14.98 0.37 -18.66
C MET A 307 -15.28 0.89 -17.26
N TYR A 308 -14.24 1.13 -16.48
CA TYR A 308 -14.30 1.70 -15.14
C TYR A 308 -14.22 3.23 -15.19
N ILE A 309 -15.12 3.93 -14.48
CA ILE A 309 -15.17 5.39 -14.53
C ILE A 309 -14.62 5.97 -13.22
N GLN A 310 -13.29 6.04 -13.12
CA GLN A 310 -12.61 6.52 -11.91
C GLN A 310 -12.95 7.99 -11.62
N GLY A 311 -13.26 8.28 -10.37
CA GLY A 311 -13.58 9.62 -9.89
C GLY A 311 -15.06 9.90 -9.70
N LEU A 312 -15.94 9.01 -10.19
CA LEU A 312 -17.40 9.10 -10.10
C LEU A 312 -18.00 8.05 -9.15
N SER A 313 -17.26 7.65 -8.11
CA SER A 313 -17.82 6.80 -7.05
C SER A 313 -19.04 7.47 -6.44
N SER A 314 -20.14 6.74 -6.28
CA SER A 314 -21.43 7.29 -5.83
C SER A 314 -22.23 6.26 -5.07
N SER A 315 -23.11 6.74 -4.19
CA SER A 315 -24.18 5.96 -3.58
C SER A 315 -25.59 6.41 -3.97
N LEU A 316 -25.69 7.35 -4.90
CA LEU A 316 -26.98 7.81 -5.46
C LEU A 316 -27.74 6.66 -6.12
N PRO A 317 -29.09 6.71 -6.21
CA PRO A 317 -29.86 5.69 -6.89
C PRO A 317 -29.53 5.62 -8.39
N GLU A 318 -29.76 4.46 -9.00
CA GLU A 318 -29.36 4.16 -10.39
C GLU A 318 -29.92 5.15 -11.40
N ASP A 319 -31.18 5.56 -11.27
CA ASP A 319 -31.80 6.56 -12.14
C ASP A 319 -31.06 7.90 -12.13
N VAL A 320 -30.58 8.33 -10.97
CA VAL A 320 -29.78 9.55 -10.83
C VAL A 320 -28.37 9.35 -11.39
N GLN A 321 -27.78 8.18 -11.18
CA GLN A 321 -26.47 7.85 -11.76
C GLN A 321 -26.53 7.91 -13.29
N ILE A 322 -27.52 7.31 -13.93
CA ILE A 322 -27.70 7.37 -15.38
C ILE A 322 -27.85 8.82 -15.84
N ALA A 323 -28.73 9.60 -15.19
CA ALA A 323 -28.96 10.99 -15.54
C ALA A 323 -27.67 11.84 -15.45
N LEU A 324 -26.88 11.70 -14.38
CA LEU A 324 -25.64 12.47 -14.22
C LEU A 324 -24.56 12.06 -15.23
N TYR A 325 -24.42 10.75 -15.54
CA TYR A 325 -23.45 10.28 -16.54
C TYR A 325 -23.78 10.82 -17.94
N HIS A 326 -25.05 10.88 -18.33
CA HIS A 326 -25.48 11.39 -19.63
C HIS A 326 -25.22 12.90 -19.84
N THR A 327 -24.82 13.64 -18.79
CA THR A 327 -24.36 15.03 -18.92
C THR A 327 -22.86 15.15 -19.20
N ILE A 328 -22.10 14.08 -19.08
CA ILE A 328 -20.63 14.09 -19.15
C ILE A 328 -20.18 13.88 -20.59
N PRO A 329 -19.27 14.73 -21.14
CA PRO A 329 -18.78 14.58 -22.51
C PRO A 329 -18.23 13.19 -22.80
N GLY A 330 -18.77 12.55 -23.87
CA GLY A 330 -18.42 11.20 -24.28
C GLY A 330 -19.21 10.09 -23.57
N LEU A 331 -20.01 10.41 -22.54
CA LEU A 331 -20.86 9.46 -21.82
C LEU A 331 -22.36 9.72 -22.02
N GLU A 332 -22.74 10.55 -23.01
CA GLU A 332 -24.14 10.97 -23.24
C GLU A 332 -25.07 9.78 -23.54
N ASN A 333 -24.51 8.69 -24.06
CA ASN A 333 -25.24 7.46 -24.37
C ASN A 333 -24.76 6.26 -23.54
N ALA A 334 -24.15 6.52 -22.37
CA ALA A 334 -23.52 5.49 -21.56
C ALA A 334 -24.52 4.40 -21.14
N GLU A 335 -24.20 3.15 -21.48
CA GLU A 335 -24.93 1.96 -21.06
C GLU A 335 -24.24 1.35 -19.85
N PHE A 336 -24.96 1.27 -18.73
CA PHE A 336 -24.43 0.74 -17.48
C PHE A 336 -24.38 -0.79 -17.52
N THR A 337 -23.20 -1.36 -17.27
CA THR A 337 -23.04 -2.79 -17.00
C THR A 337 -23.13 -3.09 -15.52
N ARG A 338 -22.73 -2.14 -14.67
CA ARG A 338 -22.84 -2.18 -13.20
C ARG A 338 -23.02 -0.77 -12.65
N SER A 339 -23.95 -0.59 -11.74
CA SER A 339 -24.17 0.67 -11.06
C SER A 339 -23.11 0.90 -9.96
N ALA A 340 -22.84 2.17 -9.65
CA ALA A 340 -22.03 2.57 -8.51
C ALA A 340 -22.74 2.22 -7.19
N TYR A 341 -21.97 1.95 -6.14
CA TYR A 341 -22.51 1.72 -4.81
C TYR A 341 -21.52 2.12 -3.73
N ALA A 342 -22.03 2.41 -2.53
CA ALA A 342 -21.20 2.45 -1.32
C ALA A 342 -21.27 1.09 -0.60
N ILE A 343 -20.21 0.74 0.11
CA ILE A 343 -20.15 -0.44 0.97
C ILE A 343 -19.64 -0.05 2.35
N GLU A 344 -20.37 -0.46 3.38
CA GLU A 344 -19.93 -0.45 4.77
C GLU A 344 -19.39 -1.82 5.17
N TYR A 345 -18.42 -1.82 6.09
CA TYR A 345 -17.79 -3.03 6.59
C TYR A 345 -17.22 -2.81 7.99
N ASP A 346 -17.06 -3.90 8.74
CA ASP A 346 -16.41 -3.86 10.05
C ASP A 346 -14.89 -3.87 9.90
N CYS A 347 -14.21 -3.11 10.76
CA CYS A 347 -12.76 -3.12 10.93
C CYS A 347 -12.42 -2.91 12.42
N ILE A 348 -11.15 -3.07 12.78
CA ILE A 348 -10.69 -2.87 14.15
C ILE A 348 -10.13 -1.46 14.36
N ASP A 349 -10.02 -1.02 15.62
CA ASP A 349 -9.11 0.06 15.98
C ASP A 349 -7.67 -0.49 15.95
N PRO A 350 -6.83 -0.08 14.96
CA PRO A 350 -5.49 -0.65 14.80
C PRO A 350 -4.53 -0.28 15.94
N SER A 351 -4.89 0.63 16.82
CA SER A 351 -4.12 0.89 18.05
C SER A 351 -4.05 -0.30 19.00
N ASN A 352 -4.95 -1.28 18.81
CA ASN A 352 -4.93 -2.57 19.52
C ASN A 352 -3.93 -3.58 18.93
N LEU A 353 -3.19 -3.23 17.89
CA LEU A 353 -2.13 -4.06 17.32
C LEU A 353 -0.75 -3.72 17.88
N LYS A 354 0.12 -4.73 17.92
CA LYS A 354 1.56 -4.55 18.00
C LYS A 354 2.12 -4.12 16.64
N LEU A 355 3.35 -3.62 16.60
CA LEU A 355 4.04 -3.32 15.33
C LEU A 355 4.24 -4.56 14.43
N SER A 356 4.16 -5.76 15.01
CA SER A 356 4.15 -7.04 14.28
C SER A 356 2.81 -7.37 13.61
N LEU A 357 1.78 -6.53 13.80
CA LEU A 357 0.38 -6.73 13.41
C LEU A 357 -0.33 -7.85 14.21
N GLU A 358 0.25 -8.33 15.29
CA GLU A 358 -0.42 -9.21 16.24
C GLU A 358 -1.35 -8.40 17.15
N TYR A 359 -2.56 -8.92 17.42
CA TYR A 359 -3.53 -8.27 18.30
C TYR A 359 -3.08 -8.34 19.76
N LYS A 360 -3.12 -7.21 20.47
CA LYS A 360 -2.76 -7.14 21.89
C LYS A 360 -3.75 -7.96 22.72
N GLY A 361 -3.25 -8.82 23.59
CA GLY A 361 -4.08 -9.64 24.50
C GLY A 361 -4.56 -10.98 23.94
N ILE A 362 -4.36 -11.28 22.63
CA ILE A 362 -4.69 -12.59 22.05
C ILE A 362 -3.48 -13.14 21.31
N ASP A 363 -2.84 -14.12 21.91
CA ASP A 363 -1.64 -14.75 21.36
C ASP A 363 -1.95 -15.52 20.07
N GLY A 364 -1.19 -15.24 18.99
CA GLY A 364 -1.38 -15.87 17.67
C GLY A 364 -2.49 -15.28 16.81
N LEU A 365 -3.15 -14.19 17.20
CA LEU A 365 -4.13 -13.49 16.38
C LEU A 365 -3.47 -12.29 15.67
N PHE A 366 -3.39 -12.34 14.33
CA PHE A 366 -2.86 -11.27 13.49
C PHE A 366 -3.98 -10.67 12.64
N MET A 367 -3.84 -9.39 12.28
CA MET A 367 -4.80 -8.66 11.45
C MET A 367 -4.07 -7.98 10.30
N ALA A 368 -4.67 -7.96 9.11
CA ALA A 368 -4.02 -7.35 7.95
C ALA A 368 -5.02 -6.71 6.98
N GLY A 369 -4.57 -5.65 6.33
CA GLY A 369 -5.30 -4.99 5.25
C GLY A 369 -6.42 -4.08 5.75
N GLN A 370 -7.53 -4.10 5.04
CA GLN A 370 -8.67 -3.20 5.29
C GLN A 370 -9.34 -3.45 6.66
N THR A 371 -9.18 -4.65 7.18
CA THR A 371 -9.60 -5.01 8.56
C THR A 371 -8.92 -4.13 9.61
N ASN A 372 -7.72 -3.60 9.31
CA ASN A 372 -6.98 -2.66 10.16
C ASN A 372 -7.34 -1.18 9.89
N GLY A 373 -8.44 -0.92 9.19
CA GLY A 373 -8.88 0.45 8.90
C GLY A 373 -8.06 1.15 7.81
N THR A 374 -7.32 0.44 6.97
CA THR A 374 -6.63 1.01 5.79
C THR A 374 -7.50 0.92 4.54
N SER A 375 -7.19 1.68 3.51
CA SER A 375 -7.89 1.67 2.21
C SER A 375 -6.89 1.68 1.07
N GLY A 376 -6.85 0.57 0.32
CA GLY A 376 -6.01 0.35 -0.86
C GLY A 376 -5.45 -1.06 -0.92
N TYR A 377 -5.23 -1.55 -2.13
CA TYR A 377 -4.73 -2.90 -2.40
C TYR A 377 -3.29 -3.06 -1.91
N GLU A 378 -2.48 -2.04 -2.11
CA GLU A 378 -1.06 -2.01 -1.78
C GLU A 378 -0.86 -1.93 -0.25
N GLU A 379 -1.68 -1.13 0.44
CA GLU A 379 -1.70 -1.08 1.91
C GLU A 379 -2.12 -2.44 2.50
N ALA A 380 -3.07 -3.11 1.85
CA ALA A 380 -3.51 -4.43 2.28
C ALA A 380 -2.41 -5.49 2.06
N ALA A 381 -1.81 -5.50 0.88
CA ALA A 381 -0.75 -6.45 0.51
C ALA A 381 0.46 -6.35 1.45
N CYS A 382 0.97 -5.15 1.71
CA CYS A 382 2.14 -4.99 2.58
C CYS A 382 1.86 -5.42 4.04
N GLN A 383 0.65 -5.15 4.56
CA GLN A 383 0.27 -5.63 5.88
C GLN A 383 0.14 -7.16 5.91
N GLY A 384 -0.43 -7.75 4.84
CA GLY A 384 -0.50 -9.20 4.69
C GLY A 384 0.87 -9.85 4.71
N LEU A 385 1.81 -9.33 3.93
CA LEU A 385 3.19 -9.79 3.90
C LEU A 385 3.85 -9.77 5.29
N ILE A 386 3.76 -8.64 5.99
CA ILE A 386 4.35 -8.49 7.34
C ILE A 386 3.64 -9.41 8.36
N ALA A 387 2.32 -9.53 8.31
CA ALA A 387 1.58 -10.43 9.20
C ALA A 387 1.95 -11.90 8.95
N GLY A 388 2.07 -12.32 7.68
CA GLY A 388 2.49 -13.67 7.31
C GLY A 388 3.91 -14.00 7.78
N ILE A 389 4.85 -13.08 7.57
CA ILE A 389 6.22 -13.20 8.08
C ILE A 389 6.20 -13.36 9.61
N ASN A 390 5.51 -12.47 10.31
CA ASN A 390 5.54 -12.43 11.78
C ASN A 390 4.78 -13.58 12.43
N ALA A 391 3.72 -14.09 11.81
CA ALA A 391 3.06 -15.32 12.26
C ALA A 391 4.01 -16.53 12.14
N ALA A 392 4.76 -16.63 11.03
CA ALA A 392 5.75 -17.69 10.84
C ALA A 392 6.95 -17.55 11.83
N GLN A 393 7.46 -16.33 12.00
CA GLN A 393 8.56 -16.08 12.96
C GLN A 393 8.16 -16.45 14.39
N LYS A 394 6.94 -16.07 14.80
CA LYS A 394 6.39 -16.42 16.11
C LYS A 394 6.35 -17.94 16.32
N ILE A 395 5.85 -18.70 15.36
CA ILE A 395 5.77 -20.17 15.45
C ILE A 395 7.17 -20.80 15.52
N LYS A 396 8.15 -20.19 14.84
CA LYS A 396 9.57 -20.59 14.88
C LYS A 396 10.30 -20.17 16.17
N GLY A 397 9.64 -19.41 17.05
CA GLY A 397 10.26 -18.85 18.26
C GLY A 397 11.33 -17.80 17.97
N LYS A 398 11.22 -17.10 16.83
CA LYS A 398 12.12 -16.02 16.42
C LYS A 398 11.51 -14.65 16.70
N GLU A 399 12.37 -13.62 16.77
CA GLU A 399 11.93 -12.24 16.92
C GLU A 399 11.09 -11.78 15.72
N PRO A 400 10.09 -10.91 15.95
CA PRO A 400 9.29 -10.37 14.87
C PRO A 400 10.09 -9.41 13.98
N VAL A 401 9.81 -9.43 12.70
CA VAL A 401 10.32 -8.43 11.75
C VAL A 401 9.48 -7.16 11.86
N ILE A 402 10.12 -6.09 12.28
CA ILE A 402 9.50 -4.77 12.45
C ILE A 402 10.30 -3.78 11.61
N LEU A 403 9.67 -3.24 10.59
CA LEU A 403 10.22 -2.16 9.79
C LEU A 403 9.92 -0.83 10.48
N ASP A 404 10.95 -0.01 10.69
CA ASP A 404 10.76 1.34 11.20
C ASP A 404 10.49 2.35 10.06
N ARG A 405 10.13 3.58 10.45
CA ARG A 405 9.78 4.67 9.52
C ARG A 405 10.94 5.12 8.63
N THR A 406 12.17 4.73 8.95
CA THR A 406 13.37 5.08 8.18
C THR A 406 13.74 4.02 7.15
N GLN A 407 13.15 2.84 7.25
CA GLN A 407 13.44 1.69 6.40
C GLN A 407 12.47 1.56 5.23
N GLY A 408 11.19 1.99 5.38
CA GLY A 408 10.23 1.85 4.31
C GLY A 408 8.90 2.56 4.55
N TYR A 409 8.14 2.76 3.49
CA TYR A 409 6.75 3.19 3.53
C TYR A 409 5.86 2.18 4.28
N ILE A 410 6.21 0.88 4.22
CA ILE A 410 5.56 -0.17 5.02
C ILE A 410 5.72 0.13 6.51
N GLY A 411 6.93 0.51 6.94
CA GLY A 411 7.19 0.91 8.32
C GLY A 411 6.42 2.16 8.72
N VAL A 412 6.37 3.17 7.85
CA VAL A 412 5.56 4.39 8.07
C VAL A 412 4.09 4.06 8.23
N LEU A 413 3.53 3.20 7.36
CA LEU A 413 2.13 2.80 7.40
C LEU A 413 1.78 2.09 8.71
N ILE A 414 2.55 1.07 9.07
CA ILE A 414 2.27 0.27 10.28
C ILE A 414 2.42 1.12 11.53
N ASP A 415 3.49 1.92 11.63
CA ASP A 415 3.70 2.82 12.77
C ASP A 415 2.56 3.84 12.89
N ASP A 416 2.11 4.46 11.78
CA ASP A 416 1.02 5.41 11.80
C ASP A 416 -0.28 4.81 12.34
N ILE A 417 -0.72 3.64 11.82
CA ILE A 417 -1.99 3.04 12.23
C ILE A 417 -1.95 2.52 13.67
N VAL A 418 -0.84 1.92 14.09
CA VAL A 418 -0.69 1.32 15.43
C VAL A 418 -0.50 2.40 16.50
N THR A 419 0.23 3.48 16.19
CA THR A 419 0.60 4.52 17.16
C THR A 419 -0.44 5.63 17.26
N LYS A 420 -1.03 6.02 16.13
CA LYS A 420 -2.00 7.14 16.07
C LYS A 420 -3.45 6.65 16.02
N GLY A 421 -3.67 5.37 15.67
CA GLY A 421 -4.99 4.89 15.32
C GLY A 421 -5.53 5.56 14.05
N THR A 422 -6.78 5.30 13.71
CA THR A 422 -7.43 5.98 12.59
C THR A 422 -8.92 6.16 12.85
N ASN A 423 -9.43 7.36 12.60
CA ASN A 423 -10.85 7.70 12.70
C ASN A 423 -11.55 7.68 11.33
N GLU A 424 -10.78 7.49 10.27
CA GLU A 424 -11.23 7.40 8.88
C GLU A 424 -10.33 6.38 8.14
N PRO A 425 -10.78 5.75 7.04
CA PRO A 425 -9.94 4.83 6.30
C PRO A 425 -8.58 5.42 5.94
N TYR A 426 -7.53 4.84 6.53
CA TYR A 426 -6.15 5.31 6.32
C TYR A 426 -5.70 5.04 4.88
N ARG A 427 -5.05 6.01 4.27
CA ARG A 427 -4.42 5.88 2.97
C ARG A 427 -2.98 6.38 3.02
N MET A 428 -2.07 5.59 2.46
CA MET A 428 -0.67 6.00 2.34
C MET A 428 -0.53 7.13 1.33
N MET A 429 0.25 8.13 1.70
CA MET A 429 0.62 9.28 0.87
C MET A 429 2.09 9.64 1.09
N THR A 430 2.73 10.22 0.08
CA THR A 430 4.13 10.66 0.17
C THR A 430 4.37 11.66 1.29
N SER A 431 3.36 12.47 1.64
CA SER A 431 3.45 13.45 2.75
C SER A 431 3.54 12.83 4.14
N ARG A 432 3.24 11.53 4.29
CA ARG A 432 3.34 10.83 5.58
C ARG A 432 4.75 10.37 5.90
N ALA A 433 5.62 10.23 4.89
CA ALA A 433 7.01 9.86 5.06
C ALA A 433 7.87 11.11 5.27
N GLU A 434 8.67 11.10 6.33
CA GLU A 434 9.60 12.17 6.68
C GLU A 434 10.86 12.15 5.79
N TYR A 435 11.34 10.96 5.44
CA TYR A 435 12.62 10.73 4.74
C TYR A 435 12.41 10.31 3.28
N ARG A 436 11.59 11.07 2.53
CA ARG A 436 11.13 10.67 1.17
C ARG A 436 12.27 10.42 0.18
N LEU A 437 13.38 11.14 0.30
CA LEU A 437 14.52 10.97 -0.60
C LEU A 437 15.29 9.67 -0.29
N LEU A 438 15.26 9.19 0.94
CA LEU A 438 15.79 7.88 1.31
C LEU A 438 14.84 6.75 0.94
N LEU A 439 13.52 6.99 1.03
CA LEU A 439 12.47 5.99 0.84
C LEU A 439 11.87 6.02 -0.58
N ARG A 440 12.72 6.08 -1.60
CA ARG A 440 12.27 6.09 -3.01
C ARG A 440 11.81 4.70 -3.44
N GLN A 441 10.96 4.64 -4.48
CA GLN A 441 10.55 3.37 -5.06
C GLN A 441 11.69 2.66 -5.81
N ASP A 442 12.59 3.42 -6.45
CA ASP A 442 13.72 2.92 -7.24
C ASP A 442 14.76 2.18 -6.39
N ASN A 443 14.93 2.57 -5.12
CA ASN A 443 15.91 1.98 -4.20
C ASN A 443 15.29 1.05 -3.14
N ALA A 444 14.07 0.58 -3.31
CA ALA A 444 13.42 -0.28 -2.32
C ALA A 444 14.20 -1.58 -2.09
N ASP A 445 14.79 -2.15 -3.13
CA ASP A 445 15.66 -3.33 -3.05
C ASP A 445 16.93 -3.06 -2.23
N LEU A 446 17.58 -1.92 -2.42
CA LEU A 446 18.78 -1.53 -1.65
C LEU A 446 18.52 -1.40 -0.15
N ARG A 447 17.27 -1.16 0.24
CA ARG A 447 16.86 -1.02 1.64
C ARG A 447 16.33 -2.31 2.29
N LEU A 448 15.66 -3.19 1.52
CA LEU A 448 14.82 -4.24 2.07
C LEU A 448 15.16 -5.66 1.61
N THR A 449 15.89 -5.85 0.51
CA THR A 449 16.19 -7.20 -0.01
C THR A 449 17.04 -8.02 0.96
N GLU A 450 17.95 -7.39 1.69
CA GLU A 450 18.74 -8.06 2.74
C GLU A 450 17.83 -8.62 3.84
N ILE A 451 16.85 -7.82 4.31
CA ILE A 451 15.85 -8.25 5.31
C ILE A 451 15.01 -9.42 4.75
N GLY A 452 14.56 -9.34 3.50
CA GLY A 452 13.82 -10.41 2.83
C GLY A 452 14.61 -11.73 2.75
N HIS A 453 15.92 -11.63 2.50
CA HIS A 453 16.83 -12.78 2.48
C HIS A 453 17.05 -13.37 3.88
N GLU A 454 17.33 -12.55 4.88
CA GLU A 454 17.49 -12.98 6.28
C GLU A 454 16.26 -13.69 6.83
N VAL A 455 15.07 -13.23 6.44
CA VAL A 455 13.79 -13.89 6.79
C VAL A 455 13.63 -15.23 6.08
N GLY A 456 14.14 -15.37 4.86
CA GLY A 456 14.07 -16.56 4.02
C GLY A 456 13.05 -16.49 2.89
N LEU A 457 12.58 -15.28 2.50
CA LEU A 457 11.68 -15.08 1.36
C LEU A 457 12.42 -14.80 0.04
N ILE A 458 13.64 -14.29 0.11
CA ILE A 458 14.51 -14.04 -1.04
C ILE A 458 15.50 -15.18 -1.17
N SER A 459 15.61 -15.79 -2.36
CA SER A 459 16.56 -16.86 -2.65
C SER A 459 18.01 -16.36 -2.68
N ASP A 460 18.97 -17.26 -2.42
CA ASP A 460 20.39 -16.94 -2.52
C ASP A 460 20.78 -16.40 -3.89
N GLU A 461 20.18 -16.91 -4.96
CA GLU A 461 20.43 -16.45 -6.33
C GLU A 461 19.96 -15.00 -6.53
N ARG A 462 18.74 -14.66 -6.09
CA ARG A 462 18.23 -13.28 -6.14
C ARG A 462 19.08 -12.35 -5.28
N TYR A 463 19.46 -12.80 -4.10
CA TYR A 463 20.31 -12.04 -3.19
C TYR A 463 21.69 -11.77 -3.79
N GLN A 464 22.28 -12.74 -4.48
CA GLN A 464 23.57 -12.56 -5.17
C GLN A 464 23.47 -11.53 -6.31
N ARG A 465 22.37 -11.55 -7.10
CA ARG A 465 22.11 -10.50 -8.12
C ARG A 465 22.00 -9.11 -7.49
N PHE A 466 21.31 -9.01 -6.38
CA PHE A 466 21.20 -7.78 -5.60
C PHE A 466 22.58 -7.27 -5.11
N LEU A 467 23.43 -8.14 -4.57
CA LEU A 467 24.78 -7.77 -4.13
C LEU A 467 25.65 -7.25 -5.29
N ASN A 468 25.55 -7.88 -6.45
CA ASN A 468 26.24 -7.44 -7.66
C ASN A 468 25.77 -6.04 -8.10
N LYS A 469 24.45 -5.80 -8.16
CA LYS A 469 23.87 -4.49 -8.44
C LYS A 469 24.40 -3.42 -7.48
N LYS A 470 24.36 -3.69 -6.18
CA LYS A 470 24.85 -2.78 -5.14
C LYS A 470 26.33 -2.43 -5.34
N ALA A 471 27.16 -3.44 -5.57
CA ALA A 471 28.59 -3.26 -5.82
C ALA A 471 28.87 -2.47 -7.11
N ASN A 472 28.10 -2.68 -8.19
CA ASN A 472 28.22 -1.94 -9.44
C ASN A 472 27.92 -0.44 -9.24
N ILE A 473 26.84 -0.13 -8.51
CA ILE A 473 26.45 1.26 -8.20
C ILE A 473 27.55 1.95 -7.38
N GLU A 474 28.01 1.32 -6.30
CA GLU A 474 29.07 1.86 -5.43
C GLU A 474 30.37 2.11 -6.20
N LYS A 475 30.80 1.14 -7.00
CA LYS A 475 32.01 1.22 -7.84
C LYS A 475 31.92 2.36 -8.84
N GLU A 476 30.77 2.51 -9.50
CA GLU A 476 30.55 3.56 -10.49
C GLU A 476 30.55 4.97 -9.86
N ILE A 477 29.88 5.15 -8.73
CA ILE A 477 29.91 6.42 -8.00
C ILE A 477 31.33 6.80 -7.62
N GLN A 478 32.16 5.84 -7.15
CA GLN A 478 33.56 6.09 -6.83
C GLN A 478 34.37 6.42 -8.09
N ARG A 479 34.12 5.73 -9.20
CA ARG A 479 34.77 6.03 -10.49
C ARG A 479 34.48 7.47 -10.93
N LEU A 480 33.22 7.91 -10.92
CA LEU A 480 32.80 9.27 -11.28
C LEU A 480 33.45 10.34 -10.39
N LYS A 481 33.59 10.06 -9.09
CA LYS A 481 34.27 10.95 -8.13
C LYS A 481 35.77 11.07 -8.37
N ASN A 482 36.41 10.08 -9.00
CA ASN A 482 37.84 10.04 -9.26
C ASN A 482 38.21 10.42 -10.68
N THR A 483 37.27 10.34 -11.63
CA THR A 483 37.49 10.68 -13.05
C THR A 483 37.50 12.22 -13.23
N VAL A 484 38.59 12.74 -13.78
CA VAL A 484 38.71 14.18 -14.08
C VAL A 484 38.55 14.40 -15.58
N VAL A 485 37.57 15.20 -15.96
CA VAL A 485 37.29 15.63 -17.33
C VAL A 485 38.09 16.91 -17.61
N LYS A 486 38.92 16.89 -18.66
CA LYS A 486 39.71 18.04 -19.09
C LYS A 486 38.88 18.98 -19.98
N PRO A 487 39.17 20.30 -19.98
CA PRO A 487 38.46 21.28 -20.81
C PRO A 487 38.91 21.22 -22.28
N THR A 488 38.63 20.10 -22.96
CA THR A 488 38.91 19.99 -24.39
C THR A 488 37.84 20.70 -25.22
N LYS A 489 38.10 20.91 -26.50
CA LYS A 489 37.14 21.54 -27.41
C LYS A 489 35.87 20.69 -27.52
N GLU A 490 36.02 19.38 -27.66
CA GLU A 490 34.91 18.41 -27.79
C GLU A 490 34.03 18.40 -26.53
N VAL A 491 34.65 18.43 -25.35
CA VAL A 491 33.93 18.49 -24.06
C VAL A 491 33.11 19.79 -23.96
N ASN A 492 33.73 20.94 -24.29
CA ASN A 492 33.06 22.22 -24.20
C ASN A 492 31.94 22.37 -25.24
N GLU A 493 32.12 21.87 -26.46
CA GLU A 493 31.06 21.81 -27.47
C GLU A 493 29.85 20.96 -26.99
N LEU A 494 30.10 19.81 -26.33
CA LEU A 494 29.05 18.99 -25.74
C LEU A 494 28.30 19.74 -24.63
N LEU A 495 29.02 20.41 -23.74
CA LEU A 495 28.42 21.16 -22.64
C LEU A 495 27.53 22.31 -23.14
N VAL A 496 28.03 23.07 -24.14
CA VAL A 496 27.26 24.15 -24.79
C VAL A 496 26.01 23.58 -25.50
N LYS A 497 26.15 22.45 -26.19
CA LYS A 497 25.02 21.76 -26.85
C LYS A 497 23.88 21.45 -25.84
N TYR A 498 24.22 21.10 -24.61
CA TYR A 498 23.20 20.82 -23.56
C TYR A 498 22.85 22.06 -22.74
N GLY A 499 23.31 23.26 -23.11
CA GLY A 499 22.92 24.52 -22.47
C GLY A 499 23.61 24.78 -21.13
N THR A 500 24.73 24.12 -20.85
CA THR A 500 25.50 24.34 -19.61
C THR A 500 26.83 25.03 -19.90
N SER A 501 27.46 25.60 -18.87
CA SER A 501 28.70 26.37 -19.00
C SER A 501 29.92 25.50 -19.36
N GLU A 502 30.80 26.04 -20.17
CA GLU A 502 32.10 25.46 -20.53
C GLU A 502 32.97 25.24 -19.28
N LEU A 503 33.92 24.31 -19.40
CA LEU A 503 34.97 24.10 -18.41
C LEU A 503 36.16 24.98 -18.74
N THR A 504 36.73 25.59 -17.71
CA THR A 504 38.02 26.31 -17.79
C THR A 504 39.16 25.53 -17.16
N THR A 505 38.85 24.61 -16.27
CA THR A 505 39.77 23.72 -15.55
C THR A 505 39.27 22.30 -15.51
N GLY A 506 40.14 21.34 -15.22
CA GLY A 506 39.74 19.95 -14.99
C GLY A 506 38.70 19.83 -13.88
N THR A 507 37.59 19.17 -14.19
CA THR A 507 36.45 19.02 -13.30
C THR A 507 36.11 17.53 -13.12
N LYS A 508 35.73 17.10 -11.93
CA LYS A 508 35.33 15.71 -11.70
C LYS A 508 34.04 15.38 -12.47
N MET A 509 33.97 14.17 -13.01
CA MET A 509 32.79 13.69 -13.73
C MET A 509 31.52 13.75 -12.84
N SER A 510 31.64 13.43 -11.56
CA SER A 510 30.55 13.56 -10.57
C SER A 510 30.03 15.00 -10.44
N GLU A 511 30.91 16.03 -10.54
CA GLU A 511 30.48 17.43 -10.47
C GLU A 511 29.77 17.87 -11.77
N LEU A 512 30.15 17.31 -12.93
CA LEU A 512 29.41 17.51 -14.16
C LEU A 512 28.01 16.86 -14.08
N LEU A 513 27.91 15.65 -13.56
CA LEU A 513 26.64 14.96 -13.40
C LEU A 513 25.68 15.71 -12.46
N LYS A 514 26.15 16.48 -11.50
CA LYS A 514 25.32 17.32 -10.61
C LYS A 514 24.66 18.51 -11.33
N ARG A 515 25.09 18.89 -12.53
CA ARG A 515 24.46 19.97 -13.29
C ARG A 515 23.09 19.57 -13.77
N THR A 516 22.12 20.48 -13.69
CA THR A 516 20.69 20.21 -14.00
C THR A 516 20.44 19.83 -15.45
N GLU A 517 21.23 20.38 -16.37
CA GLU A 517 21.16 20.17 -17.82
C GLU A 517 21.71 18.81 -18.27
N LEU A 518 22.51 18.17 -17.41
CA LEU A 518 23.20 16.91 -17.69
C LEU A 518 22.56 15.75 -16.95
N ASN A 519 22.68 14.57 -17.51
CA ASN A 519 22.34 13.30 -16.90
C ASN A 519 23.42 12.25 -17.22
N TYR A 520 23.32 11.06 -16.65
CA TYR A 520 24.31 10.02 -16.85
C TYR A 520 24.47 9.65 -18.33
N GLU A 521 23.39 9.56 -19.10
CA GLU A 521 23.43 9.23 -20.55
C GLU A 521 24.08 10.34 -21.39
N LYS A 522 23.79 11.61 -21.10
CA LYS A 522 24.39 12.75 -21.84
C LYS A 522 25.91 12.87 -21.68
N LEU A 523 26.47 12.26 -20.64
CA LEU A 523 27.92 12.27 -20.41
C LEU A 523 28.65 11.15 -21.17
N GLU A 524 27.93 10.19 -21.77
CA GLU A 524 28.52 9.06 -22.50
C GLU A 524 29.59 9.47 -23.54
N PRO A 525 29.39 10.51 -24.39
CA PRO A 525 30.38 10.86 -25.43
C PRO A 525 31.74 11.33 -24.91
N ILE A 526 31.82 11.71 -23.64
CA ILE A 526 33.04 12.20 -22.99
C ILE A 526 33.55 11.27 -21.88
N ASP A 527 32.98 10.09 -21.75
CA ASP A 527 33.31 9.10 -20.73
C ASP A 527 33.87 7.81 -21.36
N GLU A 528 35.14 7.82 -21.75
CA GLU A 528 35.80 6.73 -22.46
C GLU A 528 35.86 5.41 -21.67
N ASN A 529 35.79 5.46 -20.34
CA ASN A 529 35.88 4.29 -19.46
C ASN A 529 34.55 3.96 -18.77
N ARG A 530 33.46 4.33 -19.41
CA ARG A 530 32.13 4.08 -18.90
C ARG A 530 31.82 2.58 -18.85
N PRO A 531 31.42 2.01 -17.68
CA PRO A 531 31.02 0.63 -17.61
C PRO A 531 29.62 0.43 -18.25
N GLU A 532 29.37 -0.78 -18.69
CA GLU A 532 28.02 -1.21 -19.05
C GLU A 532 27.24 -1.50 -17.76
N LEU A 533 26.16 -0.76 -17.55
CA LEU A 533 25.28 -0.87 -16.40
C LEU A 533 23.83 -1.06 -16.84
N ALA A 534 23.07 -1.78 -16.05
CA ALA A 534 21.61 -1.87 -16.24
C ALA A 534 20.95 -0.49 -16.02
N LEU A 535 19.78 -0.26 -16.64
CA LEU A 535 19.08 1.02 -16.56
C LEU A 535 18.84 1.45 -15.11
N GLN A 536 18.40 0.54 -14.25
CA GLN A 536 18.16 0.81 -12.82
C GLN A 536 19.44 1.19 -12.06
N GLU A 537 20.59 0.63 -12.44
CA GLU A 537 21.90 0.98 -11.85
C GLU A 537 22.31 2.39 -12.26
N LYS A 538 22.13 2.75 -13.54
CA LYS A 538 22.41 4.09 -14.07
C LYS A 538 21.56 5.17 -13.39
N GLU A 539 20.26 4.91 -13.25
CA GLU A 539 19.32 5.80 -12.57
C GLU A 539 19.73 6.03 -11.11
N GLU A 540 20.07 4.95 -10.39
CA GLU A 540 20.47 5.03 -8.99
C GLU A 540 21.81 5.78 -8.82
N VAL A 541 22.80 5.55 -9.69
CA VAL A 541 24.05 6.30 -9.71
C VAL A 541 23.79 7.79 -9.91
N GLU A 542 22.95 8.16 -10.88
CA GLU A 542 22.59 9.55 -11.15
C GLU A 542 21.93 10.21 -9.93
N ILE A 543 20.94 9.54 -9.32
CA ILE A 543 20.21 10.07 -8.17
C ILE A 543 21.14 10.25 -6.98
N GLN A 544 21.96 9.24 -6.65
CA GLN A 544 22.88 9.33 -5.51
C GLN A 544 23.92 10.42 -5.68
N VAL A 545 24.42 10.64 -6.89
CA VAL A 545 25.39 11.72 -7.15
C VAL A 545 24.72 13.10 -7.10
N LYS A 546 23.58 13.27 -7.79
CA LYS A 546 22.89 14.57 -7.86
C LYS A 546 22.36 15.04 -6.52
N TYR A 547 21.83 14.12 -5.73
CA TYR A 547 21.18 14.43 -4.44
C TYR A 547 22.05 14.13 -3.22
N GLU A 548 23.36 13.87 -3.41
CA GLU A 548 24.31 13.48 -2.36
C GLU A 548 24.18 14.33 -1.08
N GLY A 549 24.16 15.66 -1.21
CA GLY A 549 24.05 16.55 -0.06
C GLY A 549 22.72 16.43 0.70
N TYR A 550 21.61 16.28 -0.02
CA TYR A 550 20.29 16.11 0.58
C TYR A 550 20.13 14.73 1.22
N ILE A 551 20.67 13.69 0.60
CA ILE A 551 20.69 12.32 1.14
C ILE A 551 21.43 12.33 2.47
N LYS A 552 22.64 12.89 2.52
CA LYS A 552 23.43 12.99 3.75
C LYS A 552 22.70 13.74 4.88
N MET A 553 22.02 14.84 4.56
CA MET A 553 21.21 15.56 5.55
C MET A 553 20.09 14.69 6.12
N GLN A 554 19.42 13.89 5.30
CA GLN A 554 18.37 12.97 5.78
C GLN A 554 18.96 11.83 6.60
N GLU A 555 20.11 11.28 6.22
CA GLU A 555 20.82 10.25 6.99
C GLU A 555 21.17 10.75 8.41
N GLU A 556 21.66 11.99 8.53
CA GLU A 556 21.93 12.60 9.84
C GLU A 556 20.66 12.77 10.69
N GLN A 557 19.52 13.04 10.06
CA GLN A 557 18.22 13.09 10.75
C GLN A 557 17.77 11.69 11.18
N VAL A 558 17.96 10.69 10.34
CA VAL A 558 17.68 9.27 10.65
C VAL A 558 18.49 8.81 11.86
N GLU A 559 19.77 9.14 11.94
CA GLU A 559 20.60 8.78 13.10
C GLU A 559 20.10 9.40 14.41
N LYS A 560 19.60 10.64 14.36
CA LYS A 560 18.96 11.28 15.51
C LYS A 560 17.65 10.57 15.90
N PHE A 561 16.85 10.19 14.91
CA PHE A 561 15.60 9.46 15.11
C PHE A 561 15.86 8.10 15.77
N LYS A 562 16.79 7.30 15.21
CA LYS A 562 17.16 5.99 15.77
C LYS A 562 17.59 6.06 17.24
N LYS A 563 18.29 7.11 17.64
CA LYS A 563 18.66 7.33 19.05
C LYS A 563 17.45 7.49 19.98
N LEU A 564 16.31 7.99 19.50
CA LEU A 564 15.07 8.05 20.27
C LEU A 564 14.32 6.71 20.26
N GLU A 565 14.34 5.99 19.14
CA GLU A 565 13.71 4.67 19.01
C GLU A 565 14.40 3.61 19.87
N THR A 566 15.70 3.68 20.02
CA THR A 566 16.46 2.75 20.90
C THR A 566 16.24 2.98 22.39
N LYS A 567 15.65 4.11 22.78
CA LYS A 567 15.27 4.38 24.17
C LYS A 567 13.92 3.73 24.49
N LEU A 568 13.98 2.46 24.87
CA LEU A 568 12.79 1.68 25.18
C LEU A 568 12.13 2.14 26.49
N LEU A 569 10.80 2.08 26.49
CA LEU A 569 9.97 2.29 27.67
C LEU A 569 9.68 0.93 28.33
N PRO A 570 9.69 0.83 29.66
CA PRO A 570 9.31 -0.40 30.35
C PRO A 570 7.87 -0.82 30.00
N GLU A 571 7.63 -2.12 29.77
CA GLU A 571 6.28 -2.62 29.42
C GLU A 571 5.24 -2.33 30.51
N ASN A 572 5.65 -2.35 31.78
CA ASN A 572 4.79 -2.13 32.96
C ASN A 572 4.92 -0.70 33.52
N ILE A 573 5.23 0.29 32.67
CA ILE A 573 5.32 1.69 33.10
C ILE A 573 3.95 2.22 33.50
N ASP A 574 3.87 2.79 34.71
CA ASP A 574 2.67 3.49 35.19
C ASP A 574 2.80 4.99 34.95
N TYR A 575 2.18 5.46 33.88
CA TYR A 575 2.23 6.87 33.49
C TYR A 575 1.50 7.81 34.46
N GLU A 576 0.59 7.30 35.30
CA GLU A 576 -0.11 8.10 36.31
C GLU A 576 0.84 8.57 37.42
N GLN A 577 1.87 7.79 37.72
CA GLN A 577 2.84 8.11 38.76
C GLN A 577 4.00 8.99 38.27
N ILE A 578 4.05 9.34 36.98
CA ILE A 578 5.11 10.19 36.45
C ILE A 578 4.71 11.66 36.61
N ASN A 579 5.35 12.34 37.58
CA ASN A 579 5.13 13.75 37.79
C ASN A 579 5.67 14.59 36.62
N GLY A 580 4.88 15.58 36.18
CA GLY A 580 5.25 16.49 35.10
C GLY A 580 4.67 16.11 33.72
N LEU A 581 4.07 14.93 33.56
CA LEU A 581 3.29 14.62 32.37
C LEU A 581 1.95 15.37 32.39
N SER A 582 1.53 15.88 31.23
CA SER A 582 0.18 16.44 31.06
C SER A 582 -0.90 15.35 31.19
N LEU A 583 -2.12 15.73 31.59
CA LEU A 583 -3.24 14.79 31.74
C LEU A 583 -3.53 14.07 30.42
N GLU A 584 -3.51 14.82 29.30
CA GLU A 584 -3.72 14.26 27.96
C GLU A 584 -2.62 13.26 27.61
N ALA A 585 -1.34 13.59 27.86
CA ALA A 585 -0.23 12.68 27.60
C ALA A 585 -0.36 11.39 28.40
N ARG A 586 -0.72 11.44 29.69
CA ARG A 586 -0.94 10.25 30.53
C ARG A 586 -2.01 9.34 29.94
N GLN A 587 -3.18 9.89 29.59
CA GLN A 587 -4.28 9.13 28.98
C GLN A 587 -3.86 8.47 27.67
N LYS A 588 -3.16 9.22 26.81
CA LYS A 588 -2.70 8.72 25.51
C LYS A 588 -1.62 7.65 25.66
N LEU A 589 -0.62 7.87 26.51
CA LEU A 589 0.46 6.92 26.77
C LEU A 589 -0.09 5.62 27.39
N ASN A 590 -1.05 5.70 28.31
CA ASN A 590 -1.73 4.53 28.88
C ASN A 590 -2.54 3.76 27.84
N LYS A 591 -3.21 4.48 26.91
CA LYS A 591 -3.99 3.86 25.83
C LYS A 591 -3.10 3.16 24.81
N PHE A 592 -2.08 3.84 24.28
CA PHE A 592 -1.27 3.36 23.17
C PHE A 592 -0.09 2.46 23.61
N LYS A 593 0.38 2.62 24.84
CA LYS A 593 1.51 1.86 25.41
C LYS A 593 2.73 1.81 24.48
N PRO A 594 3.32 2.98 24.14
CA PRO A 594 4.43 3.04 23.20
C PRO A 594 5.63 2.24 23.69
N ARG A 595 6.34 1.59 22.77
CA ARG A 595 7.53 0.79 23.06
C ARG A 595 8.77 1.65 23.31
N SER A 596 8.84 2.82 22.69
CA SER A 596 10.02 3.71 22.71
C SER A 596 9.65 5.16 22.94
N ILE A 597 10.65 5.97 23.32
CA ILE A 597 10.52 7.44 23.37
C ILE A 597 10.19 8.00 22.00
N GLY A 598 10.79 7.47 20.92
CA GLY A 598 10.48 7.85 19.54
C GLY A 598 9.01 7.61 19.22
N GLN A 599 8.47 6.43 19.53
CA GLN A 599 7.05 6.13 19.33
C GLN A 599 6.15 7.05 20.18
N ALA A 600 6.49 7.27 21.45
CA ALA A 600 5.75 8.18 22.32
C ALA A 600 5.66 9.60 21.76
N SER A 601 6.73 10.11 21.13
CA SER A 601 6.79 11.46 20.56
C SER A 601 5.86 11.67 19.35
N ARG A 602 5.40 10.59 18.71
CA ARG A 602 4.49 10.64 17.56
C ARG A 602 3.01 10.53 17.93
N ILE A 603 2.71 10.23 19.19
CA ILE A 603 1.33 10.14 19.67
C ILE A 603 0.75 11.55 19.77
N SER A 604 -0.38 11.77 19.10
CA SER A 604 -1.11 13.06 19.18
C SER A 604 -1.53 13.34 20.62
N GLY A 605 -1.22 14.53 21.14
CA GLY A 605 -1.45 14.90 22.53
C GLY A 605 -0.27 14.67 23.48
N VAL A 606 0.85 14.11 22.98
CA VAL A 606 2.12 14.05 23.71
C VAL A 606 3.06 15.15 23.23
N SER A 607 3.35 16.11 24.08
CA SER A 607 4.16 17.29 23.74
C SER A 607 5.66 17.03 23.88
N PRO A 608 6.53 17.86 23.28
CA PRO A 608 7.98 17.80 23.51
C PRO A 608 8.38 17.91 25.00
N ALA A 609 7.57 18.64 25.79
CA ALA A 609 7.78 18.73 27.25
C ALA A 609 7.52 17.40 27.93
N ASP A 610 6.43 16.68 27.55
CA ASP A 610 6.13 15.34 28.08
C ASP A 610 7.24 14.35 27.71
N ILE A 611 7.79 14.43 26.50
CA ILE A 611 8.93 13.60 26.07
C ILE A 611 10.18 13.88 26.93
N SER A 612 10.44 15.14 27.25
CA SER A 612 11.55 15.50 28.15
C SER A 612 11.38 14.90 29.55
N VAL A 613 10.16 14.90 30.08
CA VAL A 613 9.82 14.26 31.35
C VAL A 613 10.06 12.75 31.30
N LEU A 614 9.63 12.07 30.23
CA LEU A 614 9.88 10.63 30.04
C LEU A 614 11.38 10.32 29.94
N LEU A 615 12.17 11.15 29.28
CA LEU A 615 13.63 10.97 29.20
C LEU A 615 14.30 11.09 30.56
N ILE A 616 13.89 12.06 31.39
CA ILE A 616 14.38 12.23 32.77
C ILE A 616 13.98 11.02 33.62
N TYR A 617 12.72 10.58 33.51
CA TYR A 617 12.23 9.39 34.22
C TYR A 617 13.08 8.14 33.92
N LEU A 618 13.40 7.91 32.64
CA LEU A 618 14.26 6.78 32.24
C LEU A 618 15.68 6.89 32.76
N GLN A 619 16.24 8.12 32.83
CA GLN A 619 17.59 8.34 33.37
C GLN A 619 17.66 8.07 34.90
N VAL A 620 16.66 8.56 35.64
CA VAL A 620 16.58 8.36 37.09
C VAL A 620 16.43 6.88 37.42
N ASN A 621 15.58 6.14 36.73
CA ASN A 621 15.34 4.72 36.99
C ASN A 621 16.47 3.80 36.49
N LYS A 622 17.32 4.25 35.54
CA LYS A 622 18.56 3.52 35.19
C LYS A 622 19.64 3.61 36.28
N ASN A 623 19.66 4.71 37.00
CA ASN A 623 20.64 4.93 38.10
C ASN A 623 20.21 4.27 39.43
N SER A 624 18.97 3.76 39.48
CA SER A 624 18.40 3.09 40.67
C SER A 624 18.43 1.56 40.60
N LYS A 625 18.96 1.00 39.50
CA LYS A 625 19.28 -0.41 39.31
C LYS A 625 20.81 -0.59 39.21
#